data_7639b33b199ad55b7e33552a68da2ec0
#
_entry.id   7639b33b199ad55b7e33552a68da2ec0
#
_cell.length_a   1.000
_cell.length_b   1.000
_cell.length_c   1.000
_cell.angle_alpha   90.00
_cell.angle_beta   90.00
_cell.angle_gamma   90.00
#
_symmetry.space_group_name_H-M   'P 1'
#
loop_
_entity.id
_entity.type
_entity.pdbx_description
1 polymer ?
#
loop_
_entity_poly.entity_id
_entity_poly.type
_entity_poly.pdbx_seq_one_letter_code
_entity_poly.pdbx_strand_id
1 'polypeptide(L)'
;TLNCRILPPDDPAEVEAQLRKLRENERVKLTVINQPLKSPASPTRPDVMKAVEGLTEQMWPGVPVVPVMSTGATDSRFMRNAGIPMYGVSGIFTEPSDARAHGLDERVAIPRLYDGREFLYGLVKALSK
;
A
#
# COMPACT_ATOMS: atom_id res chain seq x y z
N THR A 1 -20.08 -4.41 -11.35
CA THR A 1 -19.17 -3.28 -11.00
C THR A 1 -17.74 -3.74 -11.14
N LEU A 2 -16.88 -2.93 -11.79
CA LEU A 2 -15.44 -3.13 -11.86
C LEU A 2 -14.77 -2.12 -10.90
N ASN A 3 -13.75 -2.57 -10.19
CA ASN A 3 -12.88 -1.73 -9.38
C ASN A 3 -11.46 -1.83 -9.94
N CYS A 4 -10.96 -0.75 -10.53
CA CYS A 4 -9.63 -0.69 -11.11
C CYS A 4 -8.65 -0.04 -10.15
N ARG A 5 -7.55 -0.71 -9.86
CA ARG A 5 -6.42 -0.19 -9.09
C ARG A 5 -5.35 0.27 -10.08
N ILE A 6 -5.34 1.57 -10.34
CA ILE A 6 -4.50 2.19 -11.37
C ILE A 6 -3.14 2.54 -10.76
N LEU A 7 -2.07 2.19 -11.46
CA LEU A 7 -0.72 2.51 -11.03
C LEU A 7 -0.46 4.03 -11.10
N PRO A 8 0.39 4.60 -10.24
CA PRO A 8 0.64 6.05 -10.22
C PRO A 8 1.05 6.67 -11.58
N PRO A 9 1.87 6.02 -12.43
CA PRO A 9 2.22 6.58 -13.73
C PRO A 9 1.12 6.48 -14.78
N ASP A 10 0.14 5.59 -14.61
CA ASP A 10 -0.89 5.34 -15.62
C ASP A 10 -1.95 6.44 -15.64
N ASP A 11 -2.51 6.70 -16.81
CA ASP A 11 -3.60 7.65 -16.97
C ASP A 11 -4.96 6.95 -16.84
N PRO A 12 -5.81 7.37 -15.89
CA PRO A 12 -7.16 6.82 -15.73
C PRO A 12 -8.02 6.90 -17.00
N ALA A 13 -7.84 7.93 -17.82
CA ALA A 13 -8.59 8.08 -19.06
C ALA A 13 -8.17 7.03 -20.10
N GLU A 14 -6.90 6.67 -20.15
CA GLU A 14 -6.42 5.59 -21.02
C GLU A 14 -6.96 4.23 -20.58
N VAL A 15 -6.96 3.97 -19.26
CA VAL A 15 -7.54 2.74 -18.70
C VAL A 15 -9.04 2.66 -19.02
N GLU A 16 -9.79 3.73 -18.87
CA GLU A 16 -11.19 3.79 -19.24
C GLU A 16 -11.39 3.53 -20.75
N ALA A 17 -10.56 4.14 -21.60
CA ALA A 17 -10.62 3.94 -23.04
C ALA A 17 -10.36 2.47 -23.45
N GLN A 18 -9.40 1.82 -22.78
CA GLN A 18 -9.13 0.39 -22.97
C GLN A 18 -10.32 -0.48 -22.56
N LEU A 19 -10.92 -0.21 -21.39
CA LEU A 19 -12.11 -0.93 -20.93
C LEU A 19 -13.28 -0.78 -21.90
N ARG A 20 -13.46 0.43 -22.47
CA ARG A 20 -14.49 0.66 -23.51
C ARG A 20 -14.23 -0.11 -24.79
N LYS A 21 -12.97 -0.30 -25.18
CA LYS A 21 -12.60 -1.14 -26.35
C LYS A 21 -12.81 -2.63 -26.10
N LEU A 22 -12.54 -3.09 -24.88
CA LEU A 22 -12.66 -4.51 -24.50
C LEU A 22 -14.11 -4.97 -24.36
N ARG A 23 -15.08 -4.06 -24.26
CA ARG A 23 -16.49 -4.47 -24.25
C ARG A 23 -16.89 -5.01 -25.61
N GLU A 24 -17.27 -6.27 -25.67
CA GLU A 24 -17.69 -6.96 -26.91
C GLU A 24 -19.10 -6.55 -27.37
N ASN A 25 -19.95 -6.10 -26.44
CA ASN A 25 -21.33 -5.78 -26.69
C ASN A 25 -21.60 -4.28 -26.52
N GLU A 26 -21.96 -3.61 -27.61
CA GLU A 26 -22.28 -2.17 -27.62
C GLU A 26 -23.48 -1.79 -26.73
N ARG A 27 -24.36 -2.75 -26.43
CA ARG A 27 -25.49 -2.54 -25.51
C ARG A 27 -25.03 -2.41 -24.05
N VAL A 28 -23.81 -2.84 -23.73
CA VAL A 28 -23.23 -2.66 -22.39
C VAL A 28 -22.75 -1.22 -22.24
N LYS A 29 -23.42 -0.45 -21.40
CA LYS A 29 -23.03 0.92 -21.08
C LYS A 29 -22.01 0.92 -19.93
N LEU A 30 -20.86 1.56 -20.16
CA LEU A 30 -19.82 1.74 -19.16
C LEU A 30 -19.93 3.16 -18.57
N THR A 31 -20.16 3.24 -17.27
CA THR A 31 -20.32 4.51 -16.54
C THR A 31 -19.28 4.58 -15.41
N VAL A 32 -18.54 5.67 -15.34
CA VAL A 32 -17.64 5.94 -14.23
C VAL A 32 -18.47 6.39 -13.02
N ILE A 33 -18.42 5.65 -11.92
CA ILE A 33 -19.17 5.93 -10.70
C ILE A 33 -18.45 6.98 -9.85
N ASN A 34 -17.12 6.81 -9.69
CA ASN A 34 -16.29 7.72 -8.90
C ASN A 34 -15.14 8.23 -9.77
N GLN A 35 -14.90 9.52 -9.72
CA GLN A 35 -13.76 10.10 -10.41
C GLN A 35 -12.45 9.62 -9.76
N PRO A 36 -11.48 9.14 -10.56
CA PRO A 36 -10.20 8.68 -10.04
C PRO A 36 -9.40 9.87 -9.49
N LEU A 37 -8.86 9.70 -8.28
CA LEU A 37 -7.90 10.65 -7.73
C LEU A 37 -6.48 10.11 -7.98
N LYS A 38 -5.80 10.69 -8.97
CA LYS A 38 -4.39 10.37 -9.26
C LYS A 38 -3.50 10.85 -8.10
N SER A 39 -2.49 10.08 -7.76
CA SER A 39 -1.56 10.40 -6.69
C SER A 39 -0.15 9.96 -7.08
N PRO A 40 0.88 10.80 -6.88
CA PRO A 40 2.26 10.42 -7.18
C PRO A 40 2.73 9.28 -6.28
N ALA A 41 3.73 8.51 -6.73
CA ALA A 41 4.43 7.58 -5.88
C ALA A 41 5.29 8.34 -4.84
N SER A 42 5.45 7.79 -3.64
CA SER A 42 6.44 8.30 -2.69
C SER A 42 7.84 7.89 -3.14
N PRO A 43 8.84 8.78 -3.10
CA PRO A 43 10.23 8.40 -3.39
C PRO A 43 10.77 7.47 -2.31
N THR A 44 11.65 6.54 -2.69
CA THR A 44 12.38 5.68 -1.74
C THR A 44 13.47 6.51 -1.05
N ARG A 45 13.16 7.17 0.05
CA ARG A 45 14.11 8.02 0.78
C ARG A 45 15.12 7.18 1.54
N PRO A 46 16.43 7.47 1.41
CA PRO A 46 17.49 6.70 2.09
C PRO A 46 17.42 6.72 3.62
N ASP A 47 16.98 7.82 4.21
CA ASP A 47 16.82 7.96 5.67
C ASP A 47 15.72 7.03 6.19
N VAL A 48 14.59 6.96 5.50
CA VAL A 48 13.48 6.05 5.83
C VAL A 48 13.91 4.59 5.63
N MET A 49 14.54 4.28 4.50
CA MET A 49 15.02 2.93 4.21
C MET A 49 16.01 2.44 5.26
N LYS A 50 17.01 3.24 5.61
CA LYS A 50 18.00 2.89 6.66
C LYS A 50 17.34 2.64 8.02
N ALA A 51 16.33 3.42 8.38
CA ALA A 51 15.63 3.22 9.65
C ALA A 51 14.84 1.91 9.64
N VAL A 52 14.13 1.60 8.55
CA VAL A 52 13.35 0.36 8.40
C VAL A 52 14.29 -0.84 8.35
N GLU A 53 15.34 -0.82 7.53
CA GLU A 53 16.33 -1.90 7.39
C GLU A 53 17.05 -2.18 8.71
N GLY A 54 17.48 -1.12 9.42
CA GLY A 54 18.19 -1.26 10.70
C GLY A 54 17.30 -1.89 11.78
N LEU A 55 16.05 -1.49 11.89
CA LEU A 55 15.12 -2.10 12.84
C LEU A 55 14.72 -3.52 12.44
N THR A 56 14.56 -3.77 11.14
CA THR A 56 14.27 -5.11 10.64
C THR A 56 15.41 -6.07 10.97
N GLU A 57 16.66 -5.68 10.72
CA GLU A 57 17.83 -6.51 11.05
C GLU A 57 17.96 -6.75 12.55
N GLN A 58 17.63 -5.75 13.38
CA GLN A 58 17.66 -5.88 14.84
C GLN A 58 16.61 -6.86 15.37
N MET A 59 15.39 -6.82 14.84
CA MET A 59 14.26 -7.61 15.33
C MET A 59 14.16 -8.98 14.64
N TRP A 60 14.54 -9.03 13.37
CA TRP A 60 14.44 -10.24 12.52
C TRP A 60 15.67 -10.36 11.63
N PRO A 61 16.83 -10.79 12.18
CA PRO A 61 18.09 -10.87 11.44
C PRO A 61 17.95 -11.66 10.13
N GLY A 62 18.49 -11.09 9.04
CA GLY A 62 18.47 -11.71 7.72
C GLY A 62 17.18 -11.59 6.93
N VAL A 63 16.14 -10.92 7.47
CA VAL A 63 14.90 -10.65 6.73
C VAL A 63 15.12 -9.45 5.78
N PRO A 64 14.95 -9.62 4.45
CA PRO A 64 15.14 -8.52 3.51
C PRO A 64 14.00 -7.52 3.56
N VAL A 65 14.34 -6.23 3.40
CA VAL A 65 13.36 -5.16 3.21
C VAL A 65 13.23 -4.86 1.72
N VAL A 66 12.04 -5.09 1.17
CA VAL A 66 11.77 -4.88 -0.25
C VAL A 66 10.67 -3.84 -0.40
N PRO A 67 10.95 -2.67 -1.01
CA PRO A 67 9.90 -1.71 -1.35
C PRO A 67 8.94 -2.30 -2.37
N VAL A 68 7.66 -2.28 -2.05
CA VAL A 68 6.59 -2.76 -2.93
C VAL A 68 5.49 -1.72 -3.04
N MET A 69 4.70 -1.80 -4.08
CA MET A 69 3.48 -1.03 -4.20
C MET A 69 2.28 -1.91 -3.88
N SER A 70 1.50 -1.49 -2.87
CA SER A 70 0.24 -2.15 -2.54
C SER A 70 -0.87 -1.74 -3.52
N THR A 71 -1.69 -2.69 -3.91
CA THR A 71 -2.93 -2.45 -4.67
C THR A 71 -4.05 -1.86 -3.79
N GLY A 72 -3.86 -1.81 -2.46
CA GLY A 72 -4.78 -1.19 -1.52
C GLY A 72 -4.80 0.34 -1.66
N ALA A 73 -5.98 0.95 -1.57
CA ALA A 73 -6.09 2.40 -1.46
C ALA A 73 -6.05 2.82 0.01
N THR A 74 -5.34 3.92 0.31
CA THR A 74 -5.24 4.49 1.65
C THR A 74 -5.37 6.01 1.58
N ASP A 75 -5.59 6.66 2.72
CA ASP A 75 -5.62 8.12 2.85
C ASP A 75 -4.27 8.78 2.51
N SER A 76 -3.21 8.00 2.41
CA SER A 76 -1.89 8.44 1.95
C SER A 76 -1.92 9.17 0.60
N ARG A 77 -2.90 8.87 -0.26
CA ARG A 77 -3.08 9.56 -1.55
C ARG A 77 -3.31 11.07 -1.39
N PHE A 78 -4.03 11.49 -0.36
CA PHE A 78 -4.30 12.91 -0.09
C PHE A 78 -3.02 13.62 0.38
N MET A 79 -2.27 12.98 1.26
CA MET A 79 -1.01 13.51 1.77
C MET A 79 0.05 13.63 0.66
N ARG A 80 0.17 12.60 -0.20
CA ARG A 80 1.09 12.66 -1.35
C ARG A 80 0.73 13.76 -2.33
N ASN A 81 -0.56 14.00 -2.57
CA ASN A 81 -1.00 15.13 -3.41
C ASN A 81 -0.71 16.50 -2.76
N ALA A 82 -0.58 16.56 -1.43
CA ALA A 82 -0.11 17.74 -0.70
C ALA A 82 1.43 17.82 -0.63
N GLY A 83 2.16 16.93 -1.34
CA GLY A 83 3.63 16.93 -1.37
C GLY A 83 4.29 16.22 -0.19
N ILE A 84 3.53 15.50 0.64
CA ILE A 84 4.05 14.78 1.80
C ILE A 84 4.26 13.30 1.44
N PRO A 85 5.51 12.80 1.41
CA PRO A 85 5.79 11.38 1.16
C PRO A 85 5.16 10.49 2.24
N MET A 86 4.52 9.40 1.83
CA MET A 86 3.86 8.46 2.72
C MET A 86 4.34 7.04 2.47
N TYR A 87 4.59 6.29 3.54
CA TYR A 87 5.09 4.93 3.50
C TYR A 87 4.22 4.01 4.36
N GLY A 88 3.88 2.83 3.83
CA GLY A 88 3.16 1.80 4.57
C GLY A 88 4.15 0.80 5.16
N VAL A 89 4.34 0.83 6.47
CA VAL A 89 5.21 -0.11 7.20
C VAL A 89 4.49 -0.51 8.47
N SER A 90 4.44 -1.80 8.79
CA SER A 90 3.70 -2.25 9.99
C SER A 90 4.53 -3.11 10.96
N GLY A 91 5.52 -3.85 10.49
CA GLY A 91 6.21 -4.86 11.30
C GLY A 91 5.31 -6.03 11.71
N ILE A 92 4.11 -6.13 11.16
CA ILE A 92 3.17 -7.25 11.42
C ILE A 92 3.33 -8.25 10.29
N PHE A 93 3.88 -9.42 10.60
CA PHE A 93 3.97 -10.52 9.65
C PHE A 93 2.74 -11.42 9.75
N THR A 94 2.20 -11.80 8.61
CA THR A 94 1.09 -12.74 8.50
C THR A 94 1.52 -13.93 7.65
N GLU A 95 0.96 -15.10 7.97
CA GLU A 95 1.15 -16.27 7.11
C GLU A 95 0.35 -16.08 5.82
N PRO A 96 0.96 -16.28 4.62
CA PRO A 96 0.25 -16.13 3.36
C PRO A 96 -1.01 -17.00 3.25
N SER A 97 -0.99 -18.18 3.87
CA SER A 97 -2.13 -19.11 3.92
C SER A 97 -3.23 -18.68 4.88
N ASP A 98 -2.99 -17.70 5.75
CA ASP A 98 -3.95 -17.16 6.74
C ASP A 98 -4.16 -15.65 6.58
N ALA A 99 -3.97 -15.12 5.36
CA ALA A 99 -4.27 -13.74 5.03
C ALA A 99 -5.80 -13.52 5.00
N ARG A 100 -6.35 -12.92 6.06
CA ARG A 100 -7.80 -12.78 6.27
C ARG A 100 -8.27 -11.34 6.37
N ALA A 101 -7.44 -10.40 5.95
CA ALA A 101 -7.81 -9.00 5.91
C ALA A 101 -9.11 -8.78 5.14
N HIS A 102 -10.03 -8.02 5.71
CA HIS A 102 -11.38 -7.76 5.19
C HIS A 102 -12.32 -8.98 5.15
N GLY A 103 -11.95 -10.10 5.77
CA GLY A 103 -12.80 -11.27 5.91
C GLY A 103 -13.69 -11.20 7.15
N LEU A 104 -14.73 -12.07 7.21
CA LEU A 104 -15.61 -12.17 8.39
C LEU A 104 -14.88 -12.71 9.64
N ASP A 105 -13.80 -13.43 9.43
CA ASP A 105 -12.94 -14.03 10.45
C ASP A 105 -11.56 -13.37 10.49
N GLU A 106 -11.49 -12.08 10.17
CA GLU A 106 -10.26 -11.30 10.21
C GLU A 106 -9.60 -11.39 11.58
N ARG A 107 -8.31 -11.70 11.56
CA ARG A 107 -7.52 -11.90 12.77
C ARG A 107 -6.05 -11.61 12.55
N VAL A 108 -5.38 -11.29 13.65
CA VAL A 108 -3.92 -11.19 13.73
C VAL A 108 -3.43 -11.97 14.94
N ALA A 109 -2.33 -12.66 14.83
CA ALA A 109 -1.73 -13.37 15.97
C ALA A 109 -1.25 -12.34 17.02
N ILE A 110 -1.59 -12.57 18.29
CA ILE A 110 -1.26 -11.66 19.41
C ILE A 110 0.24 -11.33 19.46
N PRO A 111 1.19 -12.29 19.34
CA PRO A 111 2.61 -11.96 19.32
C PRO A 111 2.98 -11.00 18.19
N ARG A 112 2.39 -11.15 17.00
CA ARG A 112 2.66 -10.30 15.84
C ARG A 112 2.18 -8.86 16.04
N LEU A 113 1.11 -8.69 16.79
CA LEU A 113 0.65 -7.34 17.19
C LEU A 113 1.67 -6.64 18.09
N TYR A 114 2.26 -7.37 19.03
CA TYR A 114 3.32 -6.82 19.89
C TYR A 114 4.59 -6.52 19.12
N ASP A 115 5.02 -7.42 18.23
CA ASP A 115 6.16 -7.21 17.32
C ASP A 115 5.97 -5.91 16.52
N GLY A 116 4.80 -5.77 15.87
CA GLY A 116 4.46 -4.57 15.09
C GLY A 116 4.45 -3.28 15.91
N ARG A 117 3.93 -3.32 17.12
CA ARG A 117 3.96 -2.18 18.05
C ARG A 117 5.41 -1.76 18.37
N GLU A 118 6.27 -2.71 18.69
CA GLU A 118 7.66 -2.46 19.02
C GLU A 118 8.44 -1.90 17.83
N PHE A 119 8.24 -2.51 16.66
CA PHE A 119 8.81 -2.03 15.41
C PHE A 119 8.39 -0.59 15.11
N LEU A 120 7.09 -0.28 15.14
CA LEU A 120 6.59 1.07 14.85
C LEU A 120 7.06 2.10 15.86
N TYR A 121 7.13 1.75 17.15
CA TYR A 121 7.68 2.61 18.18
C TYR A 121 9.16 2.95 17.92
N GLY A 122 9.96 1.93 17.59
CA GLY A 122 11.36 2.11 17.20
C GLY A 122 11.51 2.98 15.95
N LEU A 123 10.67 2.78 14.96
CA LEU A 123 10.69 3.55 13.71
C LEU A 123 10.36 5.03 13.94
N VAL A 124 9.32 5.32 14.69
CA VAL A 124 8.96 6.70 15.05
C VAL A 124 10.11 7.37 15.78
N LYS A 125 10.73 6.71 16.77
CA LYS A 125 11.91 7.24 17.47
C LYS A 125 13.10 7.50 16.55
N ALA A 126 13.34 6.63 15.59
CA ALA A 126 14.46 6.77 14.66
C ALA A 126 14.27 7.96 13.70
N LEU A 127 13.03 8.21 13.28
CA LEU A 127 12.69 9.28 12.32
C LEU A 127 12.31 10.63 12.95
N SER A 128 12.14 10.69 14.27
CA SER A 128 11.76 11.93 15.00
C SER A 128 12.97 12.72 15.56
N LYS A 129 14.19 12.37 15.15
CA LYS A 129 15.43 13.00 15.63
C LYS A 129 15.81 14.19 14.76
#